data_4c8ca50720c80d7351dd1cac13bee883
#
_entry.id   4c8ca50720c80d7351dd1cac13bee883
#
_cell.length_a   1.000
_cell.length_b   1.000
_cell.length_c   1.000
_cell.angle_alpha   90.00
_cell.angle_beta   90.00
_cell.angle_gamma   90.00
#
_symmetry.space_group_name_H-M   'P 1'
#
loop_
_entity.id
_entity.type
_entity.pdbx_description
1 polymer ?
#
loop_
_entity_poly.entity_id
_entity_poly.type
_entity_poly.pdbx_seq_one_letter_code
_entity_poly.pdbx_strand_id
1 'polypeptide(L)'
;LPISNSPQDAIVRLEALAQGGDAKISEKAQRHQVGSAIDLIVQVSRYSDGSRRVGSIAEIRGFNPDGSYAVHPIFEMSRMIRRPDGGLDGKLEATGEVPSFMQEIVDNGLPFPVTKFQKAKAA
;
A
#
# COMPACT_ATOMS: atom_id res chain seq x y z
N LEU A 1 3.41 -6.69 -14.19
CA LEU A 1 2.82 -6.35 -12.90
C LEU A 1 1.41 -6.93 -12.80
N PRO A 2 1.05 -7.53 -11.65
CA PRO A 2 -0.29 -8.07 -11.49
C PRO A 2 -1.33 -6.93 -11.44
N ILE A 3 -2.47 -7.16 -12.08
CA ILE A 3 -3.61 -6.25 -11.99
C ILE A 3 -4.30 -6.50 -10.66
N SER A 4 -4.49 -5.47 -9.86
CA SER A 4 -5.08 -5.59 -8.53
C SER A 4 -5.97 -4.40 -8.21
N ASN A 5 -6.95 -4.62 -7.34
CA ASN A 5 -7.92 -3.60 -6.93
C ASN A 5 -7.61 -2.99 -5.54
N SER A 6 -6.65 -3.56 -4.81
CA SER A 6 -6.28 -3.09 -3.48
C SER A 6 -4.87 -3.57 -3.14
N PRO A 7 -4.20 -2.95 -2.15
CA PRO A 7 -2.90 -3.46 -1.68
C PRO A 7 -2.97 -4.90 -1.17
N GLN A 8 -4.05 -5.27 -0.48
CA GLN A 8 -4.27 -6.64 -0.02
C GLN A 8 -4.36 -7.61 -1.20
N ASP A 9 -5.10 -7.25 -2.23
CA ASP A 9 -5.23 -8.08 -3.44
C ASP A 9 -3.89 -8.19 -4.17
N ALA A 10 -3.12 -7.11 -4.22
CA ALA A 10 -1.82 -7.09 -4.88
C ALA A 10 -0.85 -8.10 -4.26
N ILE A 11 -0.76 -8.16 -2.93
CA ILE A 11 0.17 -9.07 -2.27
C ILE A 11 -0.29 -10.52 -2.38
N VAL A 12 -1.59 -10.77 -2.36
CA VAL A 12 -2.14 -12.11 -2.57
C VAL A 12 -1.86 -12.60 -3.99
N ARG A 13 -1.99 -11.73 -4.98
CA ARG A 13 -1.66 -12.07 -6.38
C ARG A 13 -0.16 -12.32 -6.57
N LEU A 14 0.69 -11.56 -5.89
CA LEU A 14 2.13 -11.78 -5.91
C LEU A 14 2.48 -13.15 -5.34
N GLU A 15 1.84 -13.54 -4.23
CA GLU A 15 1.99 -14.86 -3.63
C GLU A 15 1.60 -15.97 -4.62
N ALA A 16 0.47 -15.81 -5.30
CA ALA A 16 0.01 -16.79 -6.30
C ALA A 16 0.99 -16.93 -7.47
N LEU A 17 1.57 -15.83 -7.93
CA LEU A 17 2.58 -15.85 -8.98
C LEU A 17 3.85 -16.54 -8.52
N ALA A 18 4.26 -16.33 -7.29
CA ALA A 18 5.43 -16.98 -6.71
C ALA A 18 5.22 -18.51 -6.56
N GLN A 19 4.01 -18.94 -6.24
CA GLN A 19 3.67 -20.38 -6.15
C GLN A 19 3.72 -21.09 -7.50
N GLY A 20 3.53 -20.37 -8.60
CA GLY A 20 3.63 -20.93 -9.94
C GLY A 20 5.06 -21.26 -10.36
N GLY A 21 6.06 -20.91 -9.56
CA GLY A 21 7.46 -21.20 -9.83
C GLY A 21 7.88 -22.56 -9.33
N ASP A 22 8.86 -22.64 -8.42
CA ASP A 22 9.38 -23.89 -7.89
C ASP A 22 8.46 -24.45 -6.81
N ALA A 23 7.89 -25.64 -7.06
CA ALA A 23 6.89 -26.27 -6.21
C ALA A 23 7.46 -26.90 -4.92
N LYS A 24 8.76 -26.76 -4.62
CA LYS A 24 9.39 -27.41 -3.47
C LYS A 24 9.19 -26.68 -2.14
N ILE A 25 8.70 -25.45 -2.17
CA ILE A 25 8.48 -24.65 -0.97
C ILE A 25 7.02 -24.75 -0.57
N SER A 26 6.75 -24.98 0.73
CA SER A 26 5.38 -25.00 1.23
C SER A 26 4.71 -23.65 1.07
N GLU A 27 3.39 -23.63 0.93
CA GLU A 27 2.60 -22.40 0.83
C GLU A 27 2.87 -21.46 2.00
N LYS A 28 2.94 -22.00 3.22
CA LYS A 28 3.21 -21.23 4.43
C LYS A 28 4.59 -20.60 4.38
N ALA A 29 5.62 -21.36 3.98
CA ALA A 29 6.98 -20.83 3.87
C ALA A 29 7.06 -19.73 2.81
N GLN A 30 6.39 -19.91 1.70
CA GLN A 30 6.36 -18.94 0.61
C GLN A 30 5.66 -17.65 1.03
N ARG A 31 4.56 -17.76 1.76
CA ARG A 31 3.86 -16.61 2.34
C ARG A 31 4.76 -15.83 3.28
N HIS A 32 5.52 -16.49 4.13
CA HIS A 32 6.50 -15.86 5.00
C HIS A 32 7.59 -15.13 4.23
N GLN A 33 8.07 -15.71 3.13
CA GLN A 33 9.06 -15.07 2.28
C GLN A 33 8.52 -13.79 1.65
N VAL A 34 7.32 -13.83 1.10
CA VAL A 34 6.68 -12.65 0.51
C VAL A 34 6.47 -11.57 1.57
N GLY A 35 5.93 -11.94 2.72
CA GLY A 35 5.65 -11.00 3.81
C GLY A 35 6.91 -10.33 4.39
N SER A 36 8.05 -11.02 4.38
CA SER A 36 9.30 -10.46 4.87
C SER A 36 10.05 -9.66 3.81
N ALA A 37 9.80 -9.93 2.54
CA ALA A 37 10.48 -9.26 1.43
C ALA A 37 9.82 -7.94 1.02
N ILE A 38 8.52 -7.82 1.22
CA ILE A 38 7.74 -6.66 0.78
C ILE A 38 7.46 -5.75 1.98
N ASP A 39 7.92 -4.51 1.89
CA ASP A 39 7.70 -3.51 2.94
C ASP A 39 6.57 -2.55 2.58
N LEU A 40 6.51 -2.13 1.31
CA LEU A 40 5.52 -1.19 0.83
C LEU A 40 4.86 -1.67 -0.46
N ILE A 41 3.59 -1.36 -0.59
CA ILE A 41 2.85 -1.54 -1.83
C ILE A 41 2.33 -0.18 -2.29
N VAL A 42 2.78 0.23 -3.47
CA VAL A 42 2.29 1.45 -4.13
C VAL A 42 1.35 1.00 -5.23
N GLN A 43 0.08 1.30 -5.07
CA GLN A 43 -0.94 0.91 -6.03
C GLN A 43 -1.32 2.07 -6.94
N VAL A 44 -1.18 1.83 -8.23
CA VAL A 44 -1.61 2.77 -9.28
C VAL A 44 -2.96 2.28 -9.82
N SER A 45 -3.93 3.18 -9.85
CA SER A 45 -5.27 2.87 -10.34
C SER A 45 -5.60 3.74 -11.54
N ARG A 46 -6.39 3.19 -12.45
CA ARG A 46 -6.95 3.94 -13.56
C ARG A 46 -8.35 4.41 -13.18
N TYR A 47 -8.56 5.70 -13.27
CA TYR A 47 -9.85 6.30 -12.92
C TYR A 47 -10.73 6.51 -14.14
N SER A 48 -11.99 6.85 -13.91
CA SER A 48 -13.00 6.94 -14.97
C SER A 48 -12.74 8.05 -15.99
N ASP A 49 -11.91 9.03 -15.66
CA ASP A 49 -11.47 10.07 -16.60
C ASP A 49 -10.29 9.63 -17.48
N GLY A 50 -9.85 8.37 -17.35
CA GLY A 50 -8.70 7.83 -18.06
C GLY A 50 -7.36 8.09 -17.40
N SER A 51 -7.30 8.89 -16.36
CA SER A 51 -6.05 9.18 -15.65
C SER A 51 -5.57 7.98 -14.85
N ARG A 52 -4.24 7.86 -14.73
CA ARG A 52 -3.59 6.89 -13.86
C ARG A 52 -2.95 7.64 -12.72
N ARG A 53 -3.30 7.27 -11.50
CA ARG A 53 -2.81 7.94 -10.29
C ARG A 53 -2.46 6.92 -9.24
N VAL A 54 -1.54 7.29 -8.34
CA VAL A 54 -1.31 6.50 -7.15
C VAL A 54 -2.56 6.59 -6.28
N GLY A 55 -3.22 5.46 -6.08
CA GLY A 55 -4.45 5.40 -5.30
C GLY A 55 -4.23 5.02 -3.84
N SER A 56 -3.11 4.32 -3.57
CA SER A 56 -2.80 3.87 -2.22
C SER A 56 -1.31 3.60 -2.07
N ILE A 57 -0.79 3.91 -0.89
CA ILE A 57 0.53 3.46 -0.45
C ILE A 57 0.32 2.78 0.90
N ALA A 58 0.65 1.50 1.00
CA ALA A 58 0.40 0.71 2.19
C ALA A 58 1.67 0.00 2.65
N GLU A 59 1.82 -0.14 3.96
CA GLU A 59 2.90 -0.90 4.57
C GLU A 59 2.43 -2.30 4.92
N ILE A 60 3.30 -3.29 4.72
CA ILE A 60 3.06 -4.67 5.15
C ILE A 60 3.79 -4.86 6.48
N ARG A 61 3.03 -5.19 7.53
CA ARG A 61 3.54 -5.39 8.90
C ARG A 61 3.33 -6.83 9.37
N GLY A 62 3.85 -7.79 8.60
CA GLY A 62 3.72 -9.19 8.96
C GLY A 62 2.33 -9.74 8.73
N PHE A 63 1.81 -10.49 9.70
CA PHE A 63 0.54 -11.21 9.55
C PHE A 63 -0.41 -10.92 10.69
N ASN A 64 -1.69 -10.91 10.39
CA ASN A 64 -2.76 -10.88 11.38
C ASN A 64 -2.88 -12.25 12.07
N PRO A 65 -3.57 -12.33 13.24
CA PRO A 65 -3.79 -13.62 13.91
C PRO A 65 -4.50 -14.68 13.06
N ASP A 66 -5.30 -14.26 12.07
CA ASP A 66 -6.00 -15.17 11.16
C ASP A 66 -5.12 -15.67 10.00
N GLY A 67 -3.85 -15.25 9.94
CA GLY A 67 -2.90 -15.64 8.90
C GLY A 67 -2.90 -14.77 7.65
N SER A 68 -3.78 -13.78 7.57
CA SER A 68 -3.77 -12.82 6.46
C SER A 68 -2.64 -11.79 6.63
N TYR A 69 -2.22 -11.16 5.54
CA TYR A 69 -1.22 -10.11 5.60
C TYR A 69 -1.75 -8.88 6.35
N ALA A 70 -0.94 -8.33 7.26
CA ALA A 70 -1.27 -7.11 7.97
C ALA A 70 -0.92 -5.91 7.09
N VAL A 71 -1.91 -5.39 6.38
CA VAL A 71 -1.76 -4.27 5.44
C VAL A 71 -2.24 -3.00 6.11
N HIS A 72 -1.34 -2.00 6.23
CA HIS A 72 -1.63 -0.72 6.87
C HIS A 72 -1.52 0.41 5.85
N PRO A 73 -2.63 0.94 5.35
CA PRO A 73 -2.58 2.08 4.44
C PRO A 73 -1.95 3.30 5.11
N ILE A 74 -0.94 3.86 4.46
CA ILE A 74 -0.25 5.08 4.91
C ILE A 74 -0.82 6.31 4.19
N PHE A 75 -1.06 6.17 2.89
CA PHE A 75 -1.73 7.18 2.07
C PHE A 75 -2.82 6.53 1.25
N GLU A 76 -3.94 7.21 1.13
CA GLU A 76 -5.07 6.76 0.30
C GLU A 76 -5.62 7.93 -0.50
N MET A 77 -6.11 7.64 -1.70
CA MET A 77 -6.79 8.64 -2.51
C MET A 77 -8.04 9.11 -1.79
N SER A 78 -8.23 10.43 -1.72
CA SER A 78 -9.44 11.04 -1.20
C SER A 78 -10.65 10.71 -2.10
N ARG A 79 -11.83 11.03 -1.61
CA ARG A 79 -13.05 10.94 -2.41
C ARG A 79 -12.87 11.73 -3.71
N MET A 80 -13.11 11.08 -4.83
CA MET A 80 -13.02 11.71 -6.14
C MET A 80 -14.28 12.52 -6.44
N ILE A 81 -14.08 13.73 -6.93
CA ILE A 81 -15.18 14.63 -7.31
C ILE A 81 -15.07 14.91 -8.80
N ARG A 82 -16.17 14.67 -9.53
CA ARG A 82 -16.19 14.92 -10.96
C ARG A 82 -16.41 16.41 -11.23
N ARG A 83 -15.52 16.97 -12.04
CA ARG A 83 -15.66 18.37 -12.50
C ARG A 83 -16.61 18.46 -13.67
N PRO A 84 -17.17 19.68 -13.95
CA PRO A 84 -18.02 19.88 -15.11
C PRO A 84 -17.37 19.52 -16.46
N ASP A 85 -16.04 19.61 -16.57
CA ASP A 85 -15.30 19.25 -17.79
C ASP A 85 -15.10 17.73 -17.95
N GLY A 86 -15.62 16.92 -17.03
CA GLY A 86 -15.48 15.47 -17.05
C GLY A 86 -14.24 14.93 -16.33
N GLY A 87 -13.33 15.78 -15.92
CA GLY A 87 -12.16 15.38 -15.13
C GLY A 87 -12.52 15.05 -13.69
N LEU A 88 -11.58 14.43 -12.98
CA LEU A 88 -11.74 14.07 -11.58
C LEU A 88 -10.74 14.81 -10.72
N ASP A 89 -11.21 15.35 -9.61
CA ASP A 89 -10.38 15.94 -8.56
C ASP A 89 -10.27 14.96 -7.39
N GLY A 90 -9.04 14.73 -6.95
CA GLY A 90 -8.76 13.92 -5.78
C GLY A 90 -7.31 14.13 -5.36
N LYS A 91 -7.02 13.86 -4.10
CA LYS A 91 -5.68 13.97 -3.54
C LYS A 91 -5.30 12.69 -2.83
N LEU A 92 -4.03 12.34 -2.91
CA LEU A 92 -3.46 11.31 -2.07
C LEU A 92 -3.27 11.89 -0.67
N GLU A 93 -4.01 11.37 0.29
CA GLU A 93 -4.05 11.90 1.65
C GLU A 93 -3.45 10.92 2.66
N ALA A 94 -2.76 11.45 3.68
CA ALA A 94 -2.27 10.65 4.78
C ALA A 94 -3.44 10.09 5.59
N THR A 95 -3.34 8.82 5.99
CA THR A 95 -4.36 8.15 6.79
C THR A 95 -4.24 8.42 8.29
N GLY A 96 -3.08 8.93 8.71
CA GLY A 96 -2.71 9.07 10.12
C GLY A 96 -1.81 7.95 10.62
N GLU A 97 -1.67 6.88 9.85
CA GLU A 97 -0.74 5.80 10.17
C GLU A 97 0.69 6.23 9.87
N VAL A 98 1.57 6.08 10.85
CA VAL A 98 3.01 6.34 10.67
C VAL A 98 3.69 5.03 10.30
N PRO A 99 4.52 5.00 9.24
CA PRO A 99 5.24 3.79 8.88
C PRO A 99 6.11 3.28 10.04
N SER A 100 6.18 1.97 10.21
CA SER A 100 6.98 1.37 11.29
C SER A 100 8.48 1.67 11.14
N PHE A 101 8.95 1.89 9.91
CA PHE A 101 10.34 2.25 9.64
C PHE A 101 10.68 3.72 9.94
N MET A 102 9.71 4.52 10.37
CA MET A 102 9.96 5.94 10.70
C MET A 102 10.99 6.08 11.82
N GLN A 103 10.98 5.18 12.79
CA GLN A 103 11.95 5.19 13.88
C GLN A 103 13.38 5.02 13.35
N GLU A 104 13.56 4.15 12.36
CA GLU A 104 14.86 3.95 11.73
C GLU A 104 15.35 5.22 11.03
N ILE A 105 14.44 5.94 10.36
CA ILE A 105 14.76 7.23 9.74
C ILE A 105 15.24 8.23 10.79
N VAL A 106 14.54 8.32 11.91
CA VAL A 106 14.90 9.20 13.03
C VAL A 106 16.25 8.80 13.62
N ASP A 107 16.45 7.52 13.86
CA ASP A 107 17.68 6.99 14.45
C ASP A 107 18.92 7.23 13.58
N ASN A 108 18.72 7.28 12.26
CA ASN A 108 19.79 7.59 11.31
C ASN A 108 19.98 9.10 11.09
N GLY A 109 19.27 9.93 11.84
CA GLY A 109 19.42 11.38 11.76
C GLY A 109 18.90 12.02 10.47
N LEU A 110 18.05 11.35 9.75
CA LEU A 110 17.50 11.87 8.49
C LEU A 110 16.35 12.85 8.78
N PRO A 111 16.37 14.05 8.14
CA PRO A 111 15.39 15.10 8.45
C PRO A 111 14.05 14.89 7.72
N PHE A 112 13.37 13.79 8.00
CA PHE A 112 12.07 13.52 7.41
C PHE A 112 10.97 13.87 8.41
N PRO A 113 10.09 14.85 8.12
CA PRO A 113 9.08 15.28 9.09
C PRO A 113 7.94 14.26 9.21
N VAL A 114 7.71 13.78 10.43
CA VAL A 114 6.61 12.86 10.74
C VAL A 114 5.24 13.47 10.46
N THR A 115 5.15 14.81 10.42
CA THR A 115 3.91 15.52 10.11
C THR A 115 3.33 15.18 8.73
N LYS A 116 4.16 14.68 7.82
CA LYS A 116 3.69 14.24 6.49
C LYS A 116 2.73 13.06 6.56
N PHE A 117 2.74 12.32 7.66
CA PHE A 117 1.85 11.17 7.85
C PHE A 117 0.61 11.51 8.66
N GLN A 118 0.47 12.76 9.11
CA GLN A 118 -0.67 13.19 9.87
C GLN A 118 -1.88 13.42 8.96
N LYS A 119 -3.03 12.94 9.43
CA LYS A 119 -4.27 13.15 8.72
C LYS A 119 -4.59 14.64 8.63
N ALA A 120 -5.01 15.09 7.45
CA ALA A 120 -5.40 16.47 7.25
C ALA A 120 -6.56 16.82 8.19
N LYS A 121 -6.48 18.02 8.80
CA LYS A 121 -7.58 18.52 9.62
C LYS A 121 -8.78 18.81 8.72
N ALA A 122 -9.96 18.41 9.16
CA ALA A 122 -11.18 18.79 8.49
C ALA A 122 -11.30 20.32 8.49
N ALA A 123 -11.49 20.86 7.30
CA ALA A 123 -11.65 22.32 7.15
C ALA A 123 -13.04 22.75 7.63
#